data_ebd842c9d0951f541ece6add2d4dc8cc
#
_entry.id   ebd842c9d0951f541ece6add2d4dc8cc
#
_cell.length_a   1.000
_cell.length_b   1.000
_cell.length_c   1.000
_cell.angle_alpha   90.00
_cell.angle_beta   90.00
_cell.angle_gamma   90.00
#
_symmetry.space_group_name_H-M   'P 1'
#
loop_
_entity.id
_entity.type
_entity.pdbx_description
1 polymer ?
#
loop_
_entity_poly.entity_id
_entity_poly.type
_entity_poly.pdbx_seq_one_letter_code
_entity_poly.pdbx_strand_id
1 'polypeptide(L)'
;MATTVGASSQFTSGVLEAAEQELRRTVSGEVRFDKFSRVLYSTDAGNYQMEPVGVVIPRGPEDVLATVEVARKHKIPVLPRCGATSLSGQCVNHAIVLDFTKHMDRVLEVNTEERWVR
;
A
#
# COMPACT_ATOMS: atom_id res chain seq x y z
N MET A 1 17.41 -19.75 -8.08
CA MET A 1 16.13 -19.59 -8.81
C MET A 1 15.10 -19.03 -7.85
N ALA A 2 14.72 -17.77 -8.03
CA ALA A 2 13.64 -17.19 -7.23
C ALA A 2 12.32 -17.73 -7.77
N THR A 3 11.59 -18.50 -6.98
CA THR A 3 10.24 -18.93 -7.32
C THR A 3 9.32 -17.72 -7.17
N THR A 4 8.96 -17.08 -8.27
CA THR A 4 7.98 -16.00 -8.28
C THR A 4 6.61 -16.62 -8.02
N VAL A 5 6.18 -16.65 -6.76
CA VAL A 5 4.80 -16.93 -6.42
C VAL A 5 4.02 -15.65 -6.73
N GLY A 6 3.31 -15.63 -7.85
CA GLY A 6 2.51 -14.47 -8.24
C GLY A 6 1.41 -14.19 -7.21
N ALA A 7 1.14 -12.91 -6.93
CA ALA A 7 0.08 -12.45 -6.01
C ALA A 7 -1.33 -13.01 -6.34
N SER A 8 -1.51 -13.49 -7.56
CA SER A 8 -2.76 -14.07 -8.05
C SER A 8 -3.16 -15.41 -7.42
N SER A 9 -2.28 -16.04 -6.60
CA SER A 9 -2.60 -17.33 -5.99
C SER A 9 -3.32 -17.24 -4.63
N GLN A 10 -3.29 -16.06 -3.96
CA GLN A 10 -3.89 -15.89 -2.62
C GLN A 10 -5.32 -15.35 -2.66
N PHE A 11 -5.68 -14.58 -3.69
CA PHE A 11 -6.99 -13.93 -3.80
C PHE A 11 -7.62 -14.25 -5.14
N THR A 12 -8.92 -14.47 -5.16
CA THR A 12 -9.67 -14.65 -6.42
C THR A 12 -9.77 -13.31 -7.17
N SER A 13 -9.84 -13.35 -8.50
CA SER A 13 -10.01 -12.14 -9.32
C SER A 13 -11.25 -11.33 -8.91
N GLY A 14 -12.35 -12.01 -8.60
CA GLY A 14 -13.57 -11.34 -8.15
C GLY A 14 -13.43 -10.55 -6.86
N VAL A 15 -12.64 -11.04 -5.89
CA VAL A 15 -12.35 -10.30 -4.64
C VAL A 15 -11.51 -9.06 -4.94
N LEU A 16 -10.50 -9.17 -5.80
CA LEU A 16 -9.64 -8.06 -6.17
C LEU A 16 -10.39 -6.97 -6.94
N GLU A 17 -11.22 -7.36 -7.90
CA GLU A 17 -12.07 -6.45 -8.67
C GLU A 17 -13.08 -5.71 -7.78
N ALA A 18 -13.72 -6.42 -6.85
CA ALA A 18 -14.65 -5.82 -5.90
C ALA A 18 -13.95 -4.81 -4.97
N ALA A 19 -12.77 -5.17 -4.45
CA ALA A 19 -11.96 -4.28 -3.61
C ALA A 19 -11.51 -3.04 -4.39
N GLU A 20 -11.03 -3.20 -5.62
CA GLU A 20 -10.63 -2.08 -6.48
C GLU A 20 -11.78 -1.11 -6.74
N GLN A 21 -12.96 -1.64 -7.12
CA GLN A 21 -14.15 -0.83 -7.39
C GLN A 21 -14.61 -0.05 -6.15
N GLU A 22 -14.56 -0.69 -4.97
CA GLU A 22 -14.92 -0.05 -3.71
C GLU A 22 -13.93 1.06 -3.33
N LEU A 23 -12.62 0.80 -3.47
CA LEU A 23 -11.57 1.80 -3.25
C LEU A 23 -11.73 3.01 -4.18
N ARG A 24 -11.99 2.79 -5.47
CA ARG A 24 -12.21 3.87 -6.44
C ARG A 24 -13.41 4.76 -6.12
N ARG A 25 -14.38 4.25 -5.36
CA ARG A 25 -15.57 5.02 -4.93
C ARG A 25 -15.37 5.75 -3.61
N THR A 26 -14.49 5.26 -2.74
CA THR A 26 -14.36 5.74 -1.36
C THR A 26 -13.09 6.55 -1.10
N VAL A 27 -12.05 6.36 -1.91
CA VAL A 27 -10.75 7.03 -1.79
C VAL A 27 -10.71 8.23 -2.73
N SER A 28 -10.31 9.39 -2.22
CA SER A 28 -10.12 10.62 -3.01
C SER A 28 -8.76 10.68 -3.71
N GLY A 29 -7.81 9.90 -3.22
CA GLY A 29 -6.47 9.74 -3.77
C GLY A 29 -6.42 8.82 -5.00
N GLU A 30 -5.24 8.31 -5.29
CA GLU A 30 -5.03 7.45 -6.45
C GLU A 30 -5.22 5.98 -6.06
N VAL A 31 -5.95 5.23 -6.89
CA VAL A 31 -6.12 3.78 -6.76
C VAL A 31 -5.58 3.13 -8.03
N ARG A 32 -4.52 2.33 -7.88
CA ARG A 32 -3.75 1.75 -8.98
C ARG A 32 -3.65 0.23 -8.82
N PHE A 33 -4.39 -0.50 -9.61
CA PHE A 33 -4.37 -1.98 -9.65
C PHE A 33 -3.82 -2.52 -10.98
N ASP A 34 -3.37 -1.60 -11.84
CA ASP A 34 -2.75 -1.96 -13.11
C ASP A 34 -1.40 -2.68 -12.92
N LYS A 35 -1.03 -3.50 -13.89
CA LYS A 35 0.18 -4.32 -13.85
C LYS A 35 1.46 -3.50 -13.70
N PHE A 36 1.54 -2.35 -14.37
CA PHE A 36 2.73 -1.49 -14.32
C PHE A 36 2.97 -0.96 -12.90
N SER A 37 1.94 -0.40 -12.27
CA SER A 37 2.02 0.08 -10.90
C SER A 37 2.39 -1.03 -9.91
N ARG A 38 1.78 -2.21 -10.04
CA ARG A 38 2.09 -3.36 -9.18
C ARG A 38 3.54 -3.82 -9.32
N VAL A 39 4.08 -3.87 -10.52
CA VAL A 39 5.50 -4.20 -10.74
C VAL A 39 6.42 -3.12 -10.15
N LEU A 40 6.09 -1.85 -10.33
CA LEU A 40 6.86 -0.73 -9.78
C LEU A 40 6.98 -0.81 -8.24
N TYR A 41 5.91 -1.22 -7.56
CA TYR A 41 5.87 -1.34 -6.10
C TYR A 41 6.24 -2.75 -5.58
N SER A 42 6.74 -3.63 -6.43
CA SER A 42 7.10 -5.00 -6.05
C SER A 42 8.47 -5.14 -5.39
N THR A 43 9.29 -4.09 -5.40
CA THR A 43 10.65 -4.08 -4.86
C THR A 43 10.84 -2.97 -3.82
N ASP A 44 11.83 -3.15 -2.95
CA ASP A 44 12.38 -2.12 -2.08
C ASP A 44 13.90 -2.03 -2.28
N ALA A 45 14.65 -1.48 -1.33
CA ALA A 45 16.12 -1.42 -1.41
C ALA A 45 16.81 -2.75 -1.11
N GLY A 46 16.05 -3.78 -0.72
CA GLY A 46 16.55 -5.12 -0.43
C GLY A 46 16.54 -6.05 -1.64
N ASN A 47 16.74 -7.33 -1.37
CA ASN A 47 16.81 -8.40 -2.38
C ASN A 47 15.46 -9.11 -2.62
N TYR A 48 14.41 -8.68 -1.92
CA TYR A 48 13.09 -9.30 -2.01
C TYR A 48 12.25 -8.65 -3.10
N GLN A 49 11.44 -9.47 -3.75
CA GLN A 49 10.45 -9.01 -4.72
C GLN A 49 9.12 -9.71 -4.46
N MET A 50 8.08 -8.92 -4.16
CA MET A 50 6.73 -9.42 -3.96
C MET A 50 5.75 -8.46 -4.61
N GLU A 51 5.02 -8.91 -5.61
CA GLU A 51 4.06 -8.08 -6.33
C GLU A 51 2.84 -7.79 -5.44
N PRO A 52 2.51 -6.52 -5.19
CA PRO A 52 1.34 -6.17 -4.40
C PRO A 52 0.03 -6.46 -5.13
N VAL A 53 -1.06 -6.49 -4.40
CA VAL A 53 -2.43 -6.59 -4.93
C VAL A 53 -2.80 -5.32 -5.69
N GLY A 54 -2.46 -4.19 -5.12
CA GLY A 54 -2.72 -2.86 -5.67
C GLY A 54 -2.04 -1.80 -4.83
N VAL A 55 -2.10 -0.56 -5.28
CA VAL A 55 -1.49 0.60 -4.63
C VAL A 55 -2.54 1.67 -4.44
N VAL A 56 -2.59 2.25 -3.25
CA VAL A 56 -3.37 3.45 -2.94
C VAL A 56 -2.42 4.57 -2.53
N ILE A 57 -2.56 5.73 -3.14
CA ILE A 57 -1.82 6.95 -2.78
C ILE A 57 -2.80 7.89 -2.09
N PRO A 58 -2.89 7.86 -0.75
CA PRO A 58 -3.88 8.62 -0.01
C PRO A 58 -3.57 10.12 -0.03
N ARG A 59 -4.62 10.96 -0.04
CA ARG A 59 -4.49 12.41 0.11
C ARG A 59 -4.55 12.87 1.55
N GLY A 60 -5.14 12.05 2.43
CA GLY A 60 -5.29 12.36 3.84
C GLY A 60 -5.71 11.16 4.67
N PRO A 61 -5.92 11.36 5.98
CA PRO A 61 -6.29 10.29 6.91
C PRO A 61 -7.58 9.56 6.53
N GLU A 62 -8.54 10.24 5.91
CA GLU A 62 -9.81 9.68 5.48
C GLU A 62 -9.62 8.59 4.42
N ASP A 63 -8.70 8.80 3.49
CA ASP A 63 -8.35 7.81 2.47
C ASP A 63 -7.67 6.58 3.08
N VAL A 64 -6.85 6.78 4.13
CA VAL A 64 -6.22 5.69 4.87
C VAL A 64 -7.28 4.85 5.57
N LEU A 65 -8.23 5.49 6.28
CA LEU A 65 -9.33 4.80 6.94
C LEU A 65 -10.19 4.03 5.94
N ALA A 66 -10.59 4.66 4.83
CA ALA A 66 -11.36 4.01 3.78
C ALA A 66 -10.62 2.78 3.21
N THR A 67 -9.30 2.89 2.98
CA THR A 67 -8.51 1.77 2.48
C THR A 67 -8.46 0.62 3.49
N VAL A 68 -8.24 0.91 4.76
CA VAL A 68 -8.21 -0.11 5.83
C VAL A 68 -9.58 -0.81 5.95
N GLU A 69 -10.69 -0.07 5.87
CA GLU A 69 -12.04 -0.64 5.92
C GLU A 69 -12.31 -1.59 4.76
N VAL A 70 -11.98 -1.20 3.53
CA VAL A 70 -12.12 -2.05 2.33
C VAL A 70 -11.22 -3.28 2.45
N ALA A 71 -9.97 -3.10 2.84
CA ALA A 71 -9.02 -4.20 3.02
C ALA A 71 -9.51 -5.20 4.07
N ARG A 72 -10.00 -4.72 5.22
CA ARG A 72 -10.59 -5.55 6.29
C ARG A 72 -11.78 -6.36 5.77
N LYS A 73 -12.71 -5.73 5.05
CA LYS A 73 -13.90 -6.36 4.48
C LYS A 73 -13.54 -7.49 3.52
N HIS A 74 -12.55 -7.27 2.67
CA HIS A 74 -12.10 -8.25 1.67
C HIS A 74 -10.97 -9.17 2.17
N LYS A 75 -10.57 -9.03 3.44
CA LYS A 75 -9.48 -9.80 4.08
C LYS A 75 -8.14 -9.71 3.33
N ILE A 76 -7.84 -8.53 2.78
CA ILE A 76 -6.59 -8.24 2.09
C ILE A 76 -5.66 -7.51 3.06
N PRO A 77 -4.39 -7.93 3.20
CA PRO A 77 -3.41 -7.20 4.01
C PRO A 77 -3.18 -5.79 3.50
N VAL A 78 -2.79 -4.88 4.41
CA VAL A 78 -2.37 -3.52 4.10
C VAL A 78 -0.89 -3.35 4.44
N LEU A 79 -0.14 -2.71 3.57
CA LEU A 79 1.27 -2.41 3.75
C LEU A 79 1.50 -0.90 3.63
N PRO A 80 1.75 -0.18 4.74
CA PRO A 80 2.16 1.22 4.68
C PRO A 80 3.60 1.32 4.17
N ARG A 81 3.86 2.28 3.28
CA ARG A 81 5.14 2.46 2.63
C ARG A 81 5.46 3.93 2.38
N CYS A 82 6.72 4.31 2.57
CA CYS A 82 7.27 5.60 2.17
C CYS A 82 8.32 5.40 1.07
N GLY A 83 9.56 5.83 1.28
CA GLY A 83 10.64 5.72 0.30
C GLY A 83 11.16 4.31 0.02
N ALA A 84 10.65 3.30 0.70
CA ALA A 84 11.01 1.89 0.52
C ALA A 84 12.53 1.61 0.66
N THR A 85 13.17 2.28 1.58
CA THR A 85 14.61 2.17 1.85
C THR A 85 14.97 0.98 2.74
N SER A 86 14.01 0.16 3.12
CA SER A 86 14.22 -1.06 3.90
C SER A 86 15.08 -2.07 3.15
N LEU A 87 15.98 -2.73 3.86
CA LEU A 87 16.85 -3.77 3.33
C LEU A 87 16.35 -5.19 3.65
N SER A 88 15.39 -5.34 4.55
CA SER A 88 14.95 -6.62 5.10
C SER A 88 13.55 -7.04 4.63
N GLY A 89 13.06 -6.47 3.54
CA GLY A 89 11.79 -6.85 2.91
C GLY A 89 10.54 -6.30 3.60
N GLN A 90 10.65 -5.30 4.49
CA GLN A 90 9.48 -4.75 5.18
C GLN A 90 8.54 -3.96 4.26
N CYS A 91 9.03 -3.51 3.10
CA CYS A 91 8.27 -2.66 2.19
C CYS A 91 7.71 -3.40 0.98
N VAL A 92 7.71 -4.73 0.97
CA VAL A 92 7.15 -5.58 -0.09
C VAL A 92 6.23 -6.65 0.49
N ASN A 93 5.07 -6.84 -0.10
CA ASN A 93 4.12 -7.89 0.30
C ASN A 93 3.00 -8.04 -0.75
N HIS A 94 2.30 -9.17 -0.71
CA HIS A 94 1.02 -9.39 -1.41
C HIS A 94 -0.11 -8.68 -0.66
N ALA A 95 -0.15 -7.36 -0.73
CA ALA A 95 -1.02 -6.50 0.05
C ALA A 95 -1.50 -5.31 -0.78
N ILE A 96 -2.47 -4.56 -0.28
CA ILE A 96 -2.72 -3.20 -0.74
C ILE A 96 -1.64 -2.30 -0.13
N VAL A 97 -0.79 -1.73 -0.97
CA VAL A 97 0.24 -0.77 -0.55
C VAL A 97 -0.39 0.60 -0.35
N LEU A 98 -0.15 1.23 0.80
CA LEU A 98 -0.44 2.64 1.07
C LEU A 98 0.85 3.45 0.91
N ASP A 99 0.95 4.24 -0.14
CA ASP A 99 2.11 5.11 -0.40
C ASP A 99 1.87 6.52 0.14
N PHE A 100 2.61 6.88 1.18
CA PHE A 100 2.50 8.17 1.87
C PHE A 100 3.40 9.27 1.28
N THR A 101 4.24 8.97 0.28
CA THR A 101 5.30 9.90 -0.18
C THR A 101 4.79 11.12 -0.93
N LYS A 102 3.60 11.03 -1.55
CA LYS A 102 3.13 12.09 -2.45
C LYS A 102 2.36 13.21 -1.73
N HIS A 103 1.56 12.89 -0.75
CA HIS A 103 0.62 13.85 -0.14
C HIS A 103 0.70 13.92 1.39
N MET A 104 1.30 12.93 2.05
CA MET A 104 1.35 12.81 3.51
C MET A 104 2.79 12.77 4.02
N ASP A 105 3.64 13.64 3.50
CA ASP A 105 5.09 13.70 3.74
C ASP A 105 5.52 14.89 4.60
N ARG A 106 4.57 15.63 5.19
CA ARG A 106 4.86 16.84 5.94
C ARG A 106 5.03 16.58 7.43
N VAL A 107 5.96 17.31 8.03
CA VAL A 107 5.98 17.48 9.49
C VAL A 107 4.87 18.46 9.86
N LEU A 108 3.89 18.01 10.62
CA LEU A 108 2.72 18.79 11.02
C LEU A 108 2.94 19.54 12.33
N GLU A 109 3.66 18.91 13.26
CA GLU A 109 3.86 19.43 14.60
C GLU A 109 5.16 18.88 15.21
N VAL A 110 5.89 19.73 15.92
CA VAL A 110 7.06 19.34 16.72
C VAL A 110 6.83 19.80 18.14
N ASN A 111 6.81 18.87 19.10
CA ASN A 111 6.75 19.16 20.52
C ASN A 111 8.11 18.85 21.16
N THR A 112 8.85 19.91 21.47
CA THR A 112 10.22 19.79 22.01
C THR A 112 10.23 19.44 23.48
N GLU A 113 9.17 19.76 24.22
CA GLU A 113 9.05 19.47 25.67
C GLU A 113 8.78 17.98 25.87
N GLU A 114 7.80 17.43 25.15
CA GLU A 114 7.43 16.02 25.22
C GLU A 114 8.22 15.12 24.25
N ARG A 115 9.07 15.72 23.40
CA ARG A 115 9.96 15.02 22.45
C ARG A 115 9.25 14.12 21.44
N TRP A 116 8.22 14.62 20.80
CA TRP A 116 7.58 13.92 19.70
C TRP A 116 7.38 14.82 18.47
N VAL A 117 7.21 14.17 17.33
CA VAL A 117 6.92 14.79 16.04
C VAL A 117 5.71 14.08 15.42
N ARG A 118 4.81 14.89 14.86
CA ARG A 118 3.70 14.38 14.05
C ARG A 118 3.93 14.74 12.60
#